data_3eb21209b2dd3bd19b4e01378162f4c1
#
_entry.id   3eb21209b2dd3bd19b4e01378162f4c1
#
_cell.length_a   1.000
_cell.length_b   1.000
_cell.length_c   1.000
_cell.angle_alpha   90.00
_cell.angle_beta   90.00
_cell.angle_gamma   90.00
#
_symmetry.space_group_name_H-M   'P 1'
#
loop_
_entity.id
_entity.type
_entity.pdbx_description
1 polymer ?
#
loop_
_entity_poly.entity_id
_entity_poly.type
_entity_poly.pdbx_seq_one_letter_code
_entity_poly.pdbx_strand_id
1 'polypeptide(L)'
;INHLPNRVEVMKHHYENRWNQILNILQEDGKTAFQISQIIYGKALPLERKMSVFLQTITNLIYLHSIDKVVMKQQDGIHYYYAGLENL
;
A
#
# COMPACT_ATOMS: atom_id res chain seq x y z
N ILE A 1 2.80 19.04 27.04
CA ILE A 1 4.14 19.42 26.63
C ILE A 1 4.75 18.37 25.69
N ASN A 2 4.54 17.12 25.95
CA ASN A 2 5.19 16.06 25.20
C ASN A 2 4.25 15.36 24.23
N HIS A 3 3.20 16.04 23.84
CA HIS A 3 2.20 15.43 22.98
C HIS A 3 2.63 15.37 21.52
N LEU A 4 3.44 16.31 21.07
CA LEU A 4 3.85 16.36 19.67
C LEU A 4 4.65 15.12 19.24
N PRO A 5 5.67 14.68 19.99
CA PRO A 5 6.40 13.46 19.62
C PRO A 5 5.50 12.23 19.59
N ASN A 6 4.62 12.10 20.57
CA ASN A 6 3.71 10.97 20.62
C ASN A 6 2.78 10.94 19.43
N ARG A 7 2.30 12.10 19.02
CA ARG A 7 1.40 12.19 17.87
C ARG A 7 2.10 11.79 16.58
N VAL A 8 3.33 12.22 16.41
CA VAL A 8 4.13 11.86 15.23
C VAL A 8 4.38 10.35 15.20
N GLU A 9 4.71 9.76 16.35
CA GLU A 9 4.92 8.32 16.44
C GLU A 9 3.68 7.52 16.11
N VAL A 10 2.51 7.96 16.58
CA VAL A 10 1.25 7.29 16.28
C VAL A 10 0.98 7.30 14.77
N MET A 11 1.17 8.44 14.10
CA MET A 11 1.00 8.55 12.67
C MET A 11 1.98 7.65 11.93
N LYS A 12 3.24 7.62 12.36
CA LYS A 12 4.26 6.80 11.74
C LYS A 12 3.91 5.31 11.83
N HIS A 13 3.48 4.85 12.99
CA HIS A 13 3.05 3.46 13.17
C HIS A 13 1.86 3.11 12.28
N HIS A 14 0.95 4.04 12.11
CA HIS A 14 -0.21 3.83 11.25
C HIS A 14 0.21 3.56 9.81
N TYR A 15 1.14 4.36 9.28
CA TYR A 15 1.66 4.16 7.93
C TYR A 15 2.46 2.87 7.83
N GLU A 16 3.30 2.58 8.80
CA GLU A 16 4.11 1.36 8.80
C GLU A 16 3.23 0.11 8.80
N ASN A 17 2.15 0.11 9.58
CA ASN A 17 1.21 -1.00 9.60
C ASN A 17 0.59 -1.21 8.22
N ARG A 18 0.24 -0.11 7.53
CA ARG A 18 -0.33 -0.20 6.20
C ARG A 18 0.68 -0.73 5.20
N TRP A 19 1.93 -0.27 5.27
CA TRP A 19 2.99 -0.75 4.38
C TRP A 19 3.25 -2.24 4.59
N ASN A 20 3.31 -2.68 5.84
CA ASN A 20 3.49 -4.09 6.14
C ASN A 20 2.34 -4.94 5.62
N GLN A 21 1.13 -4.44 5.72
CA GLN A 21 -0.05 -5.11 5.20
C GLN A 21 0.04 -5.27 3.68
N ILE A 22 0.44 -4.22 2.98
CA ILE A 22 0.62 -4.27 1.53
C ILE A 22 1.71 -5.28 1.16
N LEU A 23 2.84 -5.24 1.85
CA LEU A 23 3.96 -6.15 1.56
C LEU A 23 3.57 -7.61 1.80
N ASN A 24 2.80 -7.89 2.84
CA ASN A 24 2.33 -9.24 3.11
C ASN A 24 1.41 -9.74 1.99
N ILE A 25 0.55 -8.87 1.49
CA ILE A 25 -0.33 -9.23 0.37
C ILE A 25 0.49 -9.58 -0.87
N LEU A 26 1.53 -8.81 -1.15
CA LEU A 26 2.36 -8.99 -2.35
C LEU A 26 3.32 -10.16 -2.26
N GLN A 27 3.57 -10.71 -1.07
CA GLN A 27 4.44 -11.87 -0.93
C GLN A 27 3.87 -13.12 -1.58
N GLU A 28 2.55 -13.23 -1.62
CA GLU A 28 1.92 -14.39 -2.25
C GLU A 28 1.98 -14.31 -3.77
N ASP A 29 1.76 -13.12 -4.34
CA ASP A 29 1.46 -12.98 -5.75
C ASP A 29 1.50 -11.49 -6.12
N GLY A 30 1.82 -11.19 -7.37
CA GLY A 30 1.74 -9.82 -7.88
C GLY A 30 0.28 -9.38 -8.01
N LYS A 31 0.02 -8.11 -7.72
CA LYS A 31 -1.35 -7.59 -7.75
C LYS A 31 -1.36 -6.16 -8.26
N THR A 32 -2.50 -5.77 -8.82
CA THR A 32 -2.72 -4.37 -9.20
C THR A 32 -3.06 -3.53 -7.97
N ALA A 33 -2.90 -2.22 -8.08
CA ALA A 33 -3.29 -1.32 -6.99
C ALA A 33 -4.76 -1.47 -6.62
N PHE A 34 -5.62 -1.69 -7.60
CA PHE A 34 -7.05 -1.88 -7.35
C PHE A 34 -7.30 -3.15 -6.53
N GLN A 35 -6.65 -4.25 -6.89
CA GLN A 35 -6.77 -5.50 -6.14
C GLN A 35 -6.29 -5.34 -4.70
N ILE A 36 -5.17 -4.65 -4.50
CA ILE A 36 -4.64 -4.40 -3.17
C ILE A 36 -5.64 -3.58 -2.34
N SER A 37 -6.19 -2.53 -2.92
CA SER A 37 -7.16 -1.68 -2.20
C SER A 37 -8.41 -2.46 -1.80
N GLN A 38 -8.89 -3.37 -2.65
CA GLN A 38 -10.04 -4.20 -2.32
C GLN A 38 -9.74 -5.19 -1.20
N ILE A 39 -8.55 -5.75 -1.18
CA ILE A 39 -8.16 -6.68 -0.11
C ILE A 39 -8.10 -5.96 1.23
N ILE A 40 -7.54 -4.77 1.25
CA ILE A 40 -7.36 -4.02 2.50
C ILE A 40 -8.67 -3.41 3.00
N TYR A 41 -9.44 -2.82 2.11
CA TYR A 41 -10.60 -2.00 2.50
C TYR A 41 -11.94 -2.65 2.19
N GLY A 42 -11.95 -3.75 1.43
CA GLY A 42 -13.18 -4.44 1.07
C GLY A 42 -13.77 -3.94 -0.23
N LYS A 43 -14.77 -4.68 -0.72
CA LYS A 43 -15.40 -4.40 -2.02
C LYS A 43 -16.69 -3.61 -1.90
N ALA A 44 -17.27 -3.54 -0.71
CA ALA A 44 -18.61 -3.00 -0.49
C ALA A 44 -18.61 -1.54 -0.06
N LEU A 45 -17.65 -0.75 -0.57
CA LEU A 45 -17.58 0.67 -0.26
C LEU A 45 -18.34 1.49 -1.29
N PRO A 46 -18.92 2.65 -0.88
CA PRO A 46 -19.44 3.60 -1.84
C PRO A 46 -18.35 4.05 -2.81
N LEU A 47 -18.76 4.48 -4.01
CA LEU A 47 -17.81 4.83 -5.07
C LEU A 47 -16.77 5.86 -4.60
N GLU A 48 -17.22 6.89 -3.88
CA GLU A 48 -16.33 7.94 -3.39
C GLU A 48 -15.25 7.39 -2.47
N ARG A 49 -15.64 6.46 -1.60
CA ARG A 49 -14.68 5.83 -0.69
C ARG A 49 -13.74 4.90 -1.44
N LYS A 50 -14.25 4.17 -2.44
CA LYS A 50 -13.40 3.31 -3.25
C LYS A 50 -12.32 4.12 -3.94
N MET A 51 -12.66 5.27 -4.49
CA MET A 51 -11.68 6.13 -5.14
C MET A 51 -10.66 6.68 -4.16
N SER A 52 -11.12 7.10 -2.98
CA SER A 52 -10.24 7.63 -1.95
C SER A 52 -9.22 6.58 -1.49
N VAL A 53 -9.68 5.38 -1.15
CA VAL A 53 -8.77 4.32 -0.69
C VAL A 53 -7.88 3.80 -1.80
N PHE A 54 -8.34 3.82 -3.04
CA PHE A 54 -7.52 3.47 -4.19
C PHE A 54 -6.35 4.45 -4.35
N LEU A 55 -6.62 5.75 -4.24
CA LEU A 55 -5.58 6.77 -4.32
C LEU A 55 -4.60 6.65 -3.16
N GLN A 56 -5.08 6.36 -1.96
CA GLN A 56 -4.21 6.11 -0.81
C GLN A 56 -3.31 4.90 -1.05
N THR A 57 -3.86 3.85 -1.64
CA THR A 57 -3.09 2.66 -1.97
C THR A 57 -1.99 2.98 -2.98
N ILE A 58 -2.31 3.73 -4.03
CA ILE A 58 -1.33 4.15 -5.03
C ILE A 58 -0.22 4.97 -4.37
N THR A 59 -0.59 5.92 -3.51
CA THR A 59 0.39 6.76 -2.81
C THR A 59 1.35 5.91 -1.98
N ASN A 60 0.83 4.92 -1.26
CA ASN A 60 1.66 4.03 -0.47
C ASN A 60 2.56 3.17 -1.35
N LEU A 61 2.05 2.69 -2.49
CA LEU A 61 2.85 1.90 -3.43
C LEU A 61 3.96 2.72 -4.05
N ILE A 62 3.70 3.98 -4.39
CA ILE A 62 4.73 4.88 -4.92
C ILE A 62 5.84 5.04 -3.90
N TYR A 63 5.48 5.25 -2.65
CA TYR A 63 6.47 5.39 -1.58
C TYR A 63 7.30 4.10 -1.44
N LEU A 64 6.64 2.95 -1.35
CA LEU A 64 7.34 1.68 -1.19
C LEU A 64 8.23 1.37 -2.39
N HIS A 65 7.80 1.75 -3.58
CA HIS A 65 8.63 1.61 -4.78
C HIS A 65 9.86 2.50 -4.70
N SER A 66 9.71 3.71 -4.17
CA SER A 66 10.82 4.66 -4.06
C SER A 66 11.91 4.18 -3.11
N ILE A 67 11.60 3.33 -2.16
CA ILE A 67 12.57 2.75 -1.22
C ILE A 67 12.88 1.29 -1.54
N ASP A 68 12.57 0.86 -2.76
CA ASP A 68 12.90 -0.48 -3.29
C ASP A 68 12.27 -1.65 -2.53
N LYS A 69 11.17 -1.39 -1.83
CA LYS A 69 10.44 -2.46 -1.15
C LYS A 69 9.38 -3.12 -2.02
N VAL A 70 9.03 -2.45 -3.11
CA VAL A 70 8.03 -2.93 -4.08
C VAL A 70 8.61 -2.76 -5.47
N VAL A 71 8.38 -3.73 -6.32
CA VAL A 71 8.75 -3.70 -7.74
C VAL A 71 7.49 -3.59 -8.57
N MET A 72 7.52 -2.79 -9.61
CA MET A 72 6.39 -2.64 -10.53
C MET A 72 6.74 -3.23 -11.89
N LYS A 73 5.80 -3.99 -12.46
CA LYS A 73 5.92 -4.52 -13.81
C LYS A 73 4.64 -4.20 -14.58
N GLN A 74 4.79 -3.87 -15.85
CA GLN A 74 3.65 -3.60 -16.72
C GLN A 74 3.41 -4.79 -17.64
N GLN A 75 2.17 -5.26 -17.68
CA GLN A 75 1.73 -6.33 -18.58
C GLN A 75 0.43 -5.90 -19.23
N ASP A 76 0.41 -5.87 -20.56
CA ASP A 76 -0.79 -5.51 -21.33
C ASP A 76 -1.38 -4.17 -20.93
N GLY A 77 -0.51 -3.19 -20.61
CA GLY A 77 -0.93 -1.87 -20.17
C GLY A 77 -1.36 -1.77 -18.71
N ILE A 78 -1.30 -2.86 -17.97
CA ILE A 78 -1.69 -2.90 -16.56
C ILE A 78 -0.45 -2.99 -15.68
N HIS A 79 -0.41 -2.17 -14.64
CA HIS A 79 0.70 -2.16 -13.69
C HIS A 79 0.45 -3.16 -12.57
N TYR A 80 1.36 -4.12 -12.42
CA TYR A 80 1.34 -5.09 -11.34
C TYR A 80 2.47 -4.78 -10.37
N TYR A 81 2.21 -4.96 -9.10
CA TYR A 81 3.17 -4.69 -8.03
C TYR A 81 3.55 -5.99 -7.36
N TYR A 82 4.84 -6.12 -7.03
CA TYR A 82 5.41 -7.32 -6.41
C TYR A 82 6.28 -6.90 -5.23
N ALA A 83 6.41 -7.77 -4.25
CA ALA A 83 7.33 -7.53 -3.15
C ALA A 83 8.76 -7.49 -3.69
N GLY A 84 9.55 -6.53 -3.21
CA GLY A 84 10.95 -6.44 -3.59
C GLY A 84 11.78 -7.56 -2.96
N LEU A 85 12.98 -7.76 -3.51
CA LEU A 85 13.88 -8.83 -3.06
C LEU A 85 14.27 -8.67 -1.60
N GLU A 86 14.32 -7.44 -1.09
CA GLU A 86 14.68 -7.20 0.30
C GLU A 86 13.68 -7.76 1.30
N ASN A 87 12.49 -8.11 0.84
CA ASN A 87 11.42 -8.61 1.70
C ASN A 87 11.33 -10.14 1.66
N LEU A 88 12.26 -10.76 0.98
CA LEU A 88 12.37 -12.22 0.95
C LEU A 88 13.39 -12.70 2.00
#